data_27f39012457d2f7d44a5291fac22860c
#
_entry.id   27f39012457d2f7d44a5291fac22860c
#
_cell.length_a   1.000
_cell.length_b   1.000
_cell.length_c   1.000
_cell.angle_alpha   90.00
_cell.angle_beta   90.00
_cell.angle_gamma   90.00
#
_symmetry.space_group_name_H-M   'P 1'
#
loop_
_entity.id
_entity.type
_entity.pdbx_description
1 polymer ?
#
loop_
_entity_poly.entity_id
_entity_poly.type
_entity_poly.pdbx_seq_one_letter_code
_entity_poly.pdbx_strand_id
1 'polypeptide(L)'
;LRGRVRMDNTTMNYTRKIYASSDELFASEYGNYLDHTATHNNLYADALLSIDKMFLDDRLSLQFNLGASLMDDKNKVTGFEGHLATQPNKFTLYNIDMKHSQTKPYISRYHDQVQAVYATLQLGWKGMIYLDVTARNEWASQLAFTGDYKIFYPSVGLSAVISSMTDLSKAGISFLKVRASYAEVGNAPERYITGRNYPINVGGIVS
;
A
#
# COMPACT_ATOMS: atom_id res chain seq x y z
N LEU A 1 -4.46 -19.53 17.28
CA LEU A 1 -3.63 -19.39 16.09
C LEU A 1 -4.54 -19.17 14.88
N ARG A 2 -4.26 -18.17 14.06
CA ARG A 2 -4.98 -17.84 12.83
C ARG A 2 -3.99 -17.59 11.70
N GLY A 3 -4.25 -18.16 10.52
CA GLY A 3 -3.54 -17.83 9.29
C GLY A 3 -4.53 -17.36 8.23
N ARG A 4 -4.16 -16.38 7.41
CA ARG A 4 -4.95 -15.89 6.28
C ARG A 4 -4.05 -15.71 5.07
N VAL A 5 -4.59 -16.03 3.91
CA VAL A 5 -3.98 -15.72 2.61
C VAL A 5 -5.07 -15.11 1.75
N ARG A 6 -4.75 -14.00 1.12
CA ARG A 6 -5.60 -13.31 0.15
C ARG A 6 -4.80 -13.07 -1.12
N MET A 7 -5.41 -13.37 -2.24
CA MET A 7 -4.85 -13.12 -3.56
C MET A 7 -5.88 -12.36 -4.40
N ASP A 8 -5.46 -11.21 -4.89
CA ASP A 8 -6.26 -10.39 -5.80
C ASP A 8 -5.52 -10.28 -7.13
N ASN A 9 -6.21 -10.59 -8.21
CA ASN A 9 -5.72 -10.45 -9.57
C ASN A 9 -6.72 -9.60 -10.36
N THR A 10 -6.25 -8.49 -10.90
CA THR A 10 -7.07 -7.57 -11.68
C THR A 10 -6.39 -7.33 -13.03
N THR A 11 -7.14 -7.51 -14.10
CA THR A 11 -6.71 -7.15 -15.45
C THR A 11 -7.63 -6.05 -15.98
N MET A 12 -7.05 -4.96 -16.41
CA MET A 12 -7.74 -3.81 -16.98
C MET A 12 -7.23 -3.58 -18.40
N ASN A 13 -8.15 -3.53 -19.36
CA ASN A 13 -7.86 -3.14 -20.73
C ASN A 13 -8.35 -1.71 -20.95
N TYR A 14 -7.48 -0.87 -21.44
CA TYR A 14 -7.79 0.52 -21.75
C TYR A 14 -7.47 0.81 -23.22
N THR A 15 -8.47 1.34 -23.91
CA THR A 15 -8.36 1.71 -25.33
C THR A 15 -8.82 3.14 -25.51
N ARG A 16 -8.01 3.95 -26.21
CA ARG A 16 -8.37 5.31 -26.63
C ARG A 16 -8.27 5.41 -28.15
N LYS A 17 -9.33 5.88 -28.77
CA LYS A 17 -9.43 6.08 -30.22
C LYS A 17 -9.70 7.55 -30.47
N ILE A 18 -8.79 8.21 -31.19
CA ILE A 18 -8.99 9.58 -31.67
C ILE A 18 -9.13 9.50 -33.18
N TYR A 19 -10.29 9.94 -33.66
CA TYR A 19 -10.65 9.82 -35.05
C TYR A 19 -9.96 10.87 -35.92
N ALA A 20 -9.71 10.55 -37.19
CA ALA A 20 -9.11 11.45 -38.20
C ALA A 20 -9.88 12.76 -38.41
N SER A 21 -11.17 12.78 -38.07
CA SER A 21 -12.01 13.99 -38.11
C SER A 21 -11.87 14.90 -36.90
N SER A 22 -11.04 14.51 -35.91
CA SER A 22 -10.77 15.34 -34.74
C SER A 22 -9.83 16.50 -35.08
N ASP A 23 -9.79 17.51 -34.21
CA ASP A 23 -8.85 18.63 -34.34
C ASP A 23 -7.41 18.16 -34.49
N GLU A 24 -6.63 18.79 -35.37
CA GLU A 24 -5.22 18.46 -35.66
C GLU A 24 -4.31 18.52 -34.43
N LEU A 25 -4.71 19.26 -33.38
CA LEU A 25 -4.03 19.28 -32.10
C LEU A 25 -4.08 17.93 -31.36
N PHE A 26 -5.08 17.09 -31.66
CA PHE A 26 -5.33 15.84 -30.92
C PHE A 26 -5.18 14.60 -31.78
N ALA A 27 -5.27 14.72 -33.09
CA ALA A 27 -5.24 13.59 -34.01
C ALA A 27 -4.27 13.82 -35.17
N SER A 28 -3.66 12.74 -35.66
CA SER A 28 -2.99 12.74 -36.95
C SER A 28 -4.01 12.67 -38.09
N GLU A 29 -3.57 12.87 -39.33
CA GLU A 29 -4.38 12.76 -40.53
C GLU A 29 -5.24 11.50 -40.62
N TYR A 30 -4.75 10.37 -40.09
CA TYR A 30 -5.45 9.07 -40.09
C TYR A 30 -6.06 8.72 -38.71
N GLY A 31 -5.79 9.54 -37.65
CA GLY A 31 -6.23 9.32 -36.29
C GLY A 31 -5.14 8.72 -35.41
N ASN A 32 -5.41 8.63 -34.10
CA ASN A 32 -4.49 8.10 -33.10
C ASN A 32 -5.10 6.92 -32.36
N TYR A 33 -4.28 5.95 -32.02
CA TYR A 33 -4.69 4.75 -31.30
C TYR A 33 -3.79 4.48 -30.09
N LEU A 34 -4.43 4.29 -28.94
CA LEU A 34 -3.79 3.80 -27.74
C LEU A 34 -4.51 2.54 -27.29
N ASP A 35 -3.76 1.51 -27.00
CA ASP A 35 -4.25 0.26 -26.43
C ASP A 35 -3.25 -0.27 -25.43
N HIS A 36 -3.67 -0.46 -24.18
CA HIS A 36 -2.83 -1.08 -23.17
C HIS A 36 -3.61 -1.96 -22.21
N THR A 37 -2.92 -2.98 -21.72
CA THR A 37 -3.40 -3.88 -20.69
C THR A 37 -2.58 -3.66 -19.42
N ALA A 38 -3.27 -3.40 -18.31
CA ALA A 38 -2.71 -3.35 -16.98
C ALA A 38 -3.08 -4.62 -16.22
N THR A 39 -2.10 -5.30 -15.64
CA THR A 39 -2.30 -6.46 -14.76
C THR A 39 -1.75 -6.12 -13.38
N HIS A 40 -2.60 -6.20 -12.38
CA HIS A 40 -2.27 -5.97 -10.99
C HIS A 40 -2.47 -7.26 -10.20
N ASN A 41 -1.43 -7.74 -9.53
CA ASN A 41 -1.45 -8.92 -8.67
C ASN A 41 -1.03 -8.50 -7.26
N ASN A 42 -1.92 -8.72 -6.30
CA ASN A 42 -1.64 -8.48 -4.90
C ASN A 42 -1.79 -9.78 -4.13
N LEU A 43 -0.74 -10.17 -3.41
CA LEU A 43 -0.73 -11.29 -2.49
C LEU A 43 -0.52 -10.76 -1.07
N TYR A 44 -1.42 -11.09 -0.18
CA TYR A 44 -1.30 -10.83 1.25
C TYR A 44 -1.40 -12.13 2.02
N ALA A 45 -0.46 -12.35 2.93
CA ALA A 45 -0.50 -13.47 3.88
C ALA A 45 -0.22 -12.95 5.29
N ASP A 46 -0.92 -13.47 6.28
CA ASP A 46 -0.65 -13.20 7.69
C ASP A 46 -0.84 -14.43 8.57
N ALA A 47 -0.07 -14.45 9.64
CA ALA A 47 -0.22 -15.41 10.74
C ALA A 47 -0.31 -14.65 12.06
N LEU A 48 -1.20 -15.05 12.95
CA LEU A 48 -1.45 -14.44 14.24
C LEU A 48 -1.58 -15.50 15.32
N LEU A 49 -0.77 -15.39 16.36
CA LEU A 49 -0.90 -16.10 17.63
C LEU A 49 -1.54 -15.16 18.65
N SER A 50 -2.62 -15.60 19.27
CA SER A 50 -3.30 -14.85 20.34
C SER A 50 -3.32 -15.68 21.62
N ILE A 51 -3.04 -15.03 22.74
CA ILE A 51 -3.08 -15.60 24.10
C ILE A 51 -3.91 -14.63 24.93
N ASP A 52 -5.00 -15.15 25.48
CA ASP A 52 -5.88 -14.45 26.42
C ASP A 52 -5.90 -15.21 27.74
N LYS A 53 -5.54 -14.56 28.82
CA LYS A 53 -5.46 -15.16 30.14
C LYS A 53 -5.93 -14.20 31.23
N MET A 54 -6.59 -14.79 32.25
CA MET A 54 -6.92 -14.10 33.49
C MET A 54 -6.04 -14.68 34.61
N PHE A 55 -5.58 -13.82 35.49
CA PHE A 55 -4.72 -14.15 36.62
C PHE A 55 -5.24 -13.46 37.90
N LEU A 56 -4.76 -13.90 39.07
CA LEU A 56 -5.04 -13.27 40.37
C LEU A 56 -6.55 -13.18 40.65
N ASP A 57 -7.26 -14.30 40.55
CA ASP A 57 -8.72 -14.37 40.77
C ASP A 57 -9.46 -13.32 39.90
N ASP A 58 -9.14 -13.33 38.58
CA ASP A 58 -9.74 -12.44 37.56
C ASP A 58 -9.44 -10.94 37.74
N ARG A 59 -8.46 -10.60 38.58
CA ARG A 59 -8.06 -9.19 38.74
C ARG A 59 -7.11 -8.67 37.69
N LEU A 60 -6.33 -9.56 37.07
CA LEU A 60 -5.37 -9.20 36.01
C LEU A 60 -5.73 -9.92 34.72
N SER A 61 -6.14 -9.17 33.71
CA SER A 61 -6.33 -9.66 32.35
C SER A 61 -5.07 -9.42 31.51
N LEU A 62 -4.64 -10.44 30.79
CA LEU A 62 -3.55 -10.39 29.82
C LEU A 62 -4.11 -10.78 28.45
N GLN A 63 -3.96 -9.91 27.49
CA GLN A 63 -4.14 -10.22 26.08
C GLN A 63 -2.83 -9.96 25.34
N PHE A 64 -2.28 -10.98 24.73
CA PHE A 64 -1.05 -10.90 23.96
C PHE A 64 -1.28 -11.44 22.57
N ASN A 65 -0.86 -10.67 21.55
CA ASN A 65 -0.88 -11.10 20.17
C ASN A 65 0.52 -10.95 19.58
N LEU A 66 0.95 -11.95 18.83
CA LEU A 66 2.16 -11.93 18.02
C LEU A 66 1.78 -12.31 16.60
N GLY A 67 2.15 -11.48 15.65
CA GLY A 67 1.82 -11.70 14.25
C GLY A 67 2.96 -11.39 13.31
N ALA A 68 2.87 -12.00 12.12
CA ALA A 68 3.71 -11.70 10.98
C ALA A 68 2.84 -11.55 9.74
N SER A 69 3.22 -10.66 8.84
CA SER A 69 2.52 -10.45 7.57
C SER A 69 3.49 -10.24 6.41
N LEU A 70 3.05 -10.65 5.24
CA LEU A 70 3.72 -10.46 3.96
C LEU A 70 2.72 -9.85 2.98
N MET A 71 3.12 -8.80 2.29
CA MET A 71 2.43 -8.21 1.15
C MET A 71 3.37 -8.21 -0.05
N ASP A 72 2.91 -8.73 -1.19
CA ASP A 72 3.61 -8.73 -2.47
C ASP A 72 2.68 -8.11 -3.52
N ASP A 73 3.08 -6.96 -4.05
CA ASP A 73 2.29 -6.15 -4.97
C ASP A 73 3.03 -5.96 -6.30
N LYS A 74 2.48 -6.54 -7.36
CA LYS A 74 3.04 -6.49 -8.72
C LYS A 74 2.07 -5.81 -9.66
N ASN A 75 2.57 -4.83 -10.38
CA ASN A 75 1.85 -4.21 -11.48
C ASN A 75 2.67 -4.26 -12.76
N LYS A 76 1.99 -4.55 -13.85
CA LYS A 76 2.55 -4.55 -15.19
C LYS A 76 1.55 -3.90 -16.13
N VAL A 77 1.99 -2.85 -16.81
CA VAL A 77 1.24 -2.23 -17.89
C VAL A 77 2.03 -2.42 -19.18
N THR A 78 1.38 -2.92 -20.20
CA THR A 78 1.98 -3.10 -21.54
C THR A 78 0.99 -2.68 -22.60
N GLY A 79 1.48 -2.00 -23.61
CA GLY A 79 0.66 -1.55 -24.71
C GLY A 79 1.44 -0.65 -25.66
N PHE A 80 0.72 0.14 -26.39
CA PHE A 80 1.30 1.10 -27.33
C PHE A 80 0.37 2.32 -27.48
N GLU A 81 0.96 3.41 -27.93
CA GLU A 81 0.27 4.61 -28.35
C GLU A 81 0.95 5.13 -29.62
N GLY A 82 0.17 5.51 -30.63
CA GLY A 82 0.72 6.04 -31.85
C GLY A 82 -0.30 6.54 -32.85
N HIS A 83 0.23 7.20 -33.88
CA HIS A 83 -0.53 7.65 -35.05
C HIS A 83 -0.87 6.47 -35.94
N LEU A 84 -2.03 6.53 -36.59
CA LEU A 84 -2.38 5.57 -37.63
C LEU A 84 -1.62 5.91 -38.91
N ALA A 85 -1.21 4.87 -39.69
CA ALA A 85 -0.28 5.03 -40.81
C ALA A 85 -0.96 5.30 -42.16
N THR A 86 -1.93 4.47 -42.54
CA THR A 86 -2.42 4.44 -43.94
C THR A 86 -3.94 4.45 -44.07
N GLN A 87 -4.66 3.89 -43.13
CA GLN A 87 -6.12 3.76 -43.20
C GLN A 87 -6.79 4.59 -42.13
N PRO A 88 -7.58 5.63 -42.48
CA PRO A 88 -8.25 6.45 -41.47
C PRO A 88 -9.17 5.64 -40.60
N ASN A 89 -9.08 5.88 -39.27
CA ASN A 89 -9.98 5.30 -38.27
C ASN A 89 -9.94 3.77 -38.18
N LYS A 90 -8.93 3.10 -38.75
CA LYS A 90 -8.72 1.68 -38.57
C LYS A 90 -7.79 1.42 -37.40
N PHE A 91 -8.40 1.28 -36.22
CA PHE A 91 -7.71 1.16 -34.93
C PHE A 91 -7.22 -0.26 -34.71
N THR A 92 -6.07 -0.58 -35.26
CA THR A 92 -5.36 -1.87 -35.13
C THR A 92 -3.86 -1.62 -35.00
N LEU A 93 -3.14 -2.52 -34.33
CA LEU A 93 -1.69 -2.44 -34.21
C LEU A 93 -0.98 -2.43 -35.58
N TYR A 94 -1.49 -3.18 -36.58
CA TYR A 94 -0.93 -3.21 -37.90
C TYR A 94 -1.03 -1.91 -38.70
N ASN A 95 -1.94 -1.02 -38.29
CA ASN A 95 -2.12 0.29 -38.92
C ASN A 95 -1.45 1.43 -38.13
N ILE A 96 -0.58 1.12 -37.18
CA ILE A 96 0.20 2.14 -36.47
C ILE A 96 1.45 2.49 -37.26
N ASP A 97 1.73 3.78 -37.36
CA ASP A 97 3.00 4.25 -37.92
C ASP A 97 4.14 4.06 -36.90
N MET A 98 4.84 2.94 -37.03
CA MET A 98 5.97 2.59 -36.16
C MET A 98 7.18 3.49 -36.35
N LYS A 99 7.24 4.30 -37.43
CA LYS A 99 8.33 5.23 -37.70
C LYS A 99 8.07 6.62 -37.16
N HIS A 100 6.83 6.93 -36.79
CA HIS A 100 6.48 8.25 -36.26
C HIS A 100 7.10 8.45 -34.89
N SER A 101 7.67 9.64 -34.65
CA SER A 101 8.41 9.95 -33.39
C SER A 101 7.55 9.89 -32.13
N GLN A 102 6.24 10.05 -32.25
CA GLN A 102 5.29 9.97 -31.15
C GLN A 102 4.74 8.56 -30.92
N THR A 103 5.04 7.61 -31.80
CA THR A 103 4.66 6.21 -31.59
C THR A 103 5.59 5.58 -30.56
N LYS A 104 5.01 5.14 -29.45
CA LYS A 104 5.77 4.62 -28.31
C LYS A 104 5.16 3.32 -27.81
N PRO A 105 5.99 2.30 -27.52
CA PRO A 105 5.57 1.23 -26.66
C PRO A 105 5.37 1.79 -25.24
N TYR A 106 4.29 1.40 -24.60
CA TYR A 106 4.02 1.74 -23.21
C TYR A 106 4.31 0.54 -22.33
N ILE A 107 5.35 0.63 -21.52
CA ILE A 107 5.74 -0.42 -20.59
C ILE A 107 6.02 0.21 -19.24
N SER A 108 5.25 -0.18 -18.24
CA SER A 108 5.49 0.18 -16.86
C SER A 108 5.39 -1.06 -15.99
N ARG A 109 6.33 -1.23 -15.06
CA ARG A 109 6.34 -2.36 -14.13
C ARG A 109 6.83 -1.91 -12.78
N TYR A 110 6.18 -2.41 -11.75
CA TYR A 110 6.72 -2.34 -10.40
C TYR A 110 6.45 -3.62 -9.62
N HIS A 111 7.27 -3.85 -8.62
CA HIS A 111 7.14 -4.94 -7.69
C HIS A 111 7.52 -4.43 -6.30
N ASP A 112 6.54 -4.34 -5.42
CA ASP A 112 6.71 -3.92 -4.04
C ASP A 112 6.48 -5.12 -3.13
N GLN A 113 7.34 -5.26 -2.13
CA GLN A 113 7.19 -6.26 -1.10
C GLN A 113 7.35 -5.61 0.27
N VAL A 114 6.43 -5.95 1.16
CA VAL A 114 6.46 -5.49 2.55
C VAL A 114 6.31 -6.70 3.45
N GLN A 115 7.25 -6.86 4.37
CA GLN A 115 7.21 -7.88 5.42
C GLN A 115 7.11 -7.17 6.76
N ALA A 116 6.33 -7.71 7.68
CA ALA A 116 6.23 -7.14 9.01
C ALA A 116 6.10 -8.22 10.07
N VAL A 117 6.67 -7.93 11.23
CA VAL A 117 6.42 -8.65 12.49
C VAL A 117 5.88 -7.64 13.49
N TYR A 118 4.83 -8.02 14.20
CA TYR A 118 4.21 -7.14 15.18
C TYR A 118 3.77 -7.90 16.43
N ALA A 119 3.78 -7.19 17.55
CA ALA A 119 3.28 -7.69 18.81
C ALA A 119 2.37 -6.64 19.46
N THR A 120 1.31 -7.09 20.11
CA THR A 120 0.44 -6.25 20.94
C THR A 120 0.27 -6.90 22.31
N LEU A 121 0.35 -6.10 23.34
CA LEU A 121 0.14 -6.50 24.72
C LEU A 121 -0.89 -5.55 25.34
N GLN A 122 -1.95 -6.12 25.88
CA GLN A 122 -2.89 -5.39 26.73
C GLN A 122 -2.90 -6.04 28.12
N LEU A 123 -2.68 -5.22 29.13
CA LEU A 123 -2.82 -5.59 30.52
C LEU A 123 -3.99 -4.82 31.12
N GLY A 124 -4.94 -5.51 31.71
CA GLY A 124 -6.08 -4.90 32.40
C GLY A 124 -6.07 -5.26 33.90
N TRP A 125 -6.15 -4.25 34.75
CA TRP A 125 -6.21 -4.43 36.19
C TRP A 125 -7.61 -4.13 36.72
N LYS A 126 -8.27 -5.15 37.28
CA LYS A 126 -9.62 -5.09 37.88
C LYS A 126 -10.70 -4.47 36.96
N GLY A 127 -10.51 -4.47 35.64
CA GLY A 127 -11.41 -3.74 34.75
C GLY A 127 -11.35 -2.22 34.83
N MET A 128 -10.41 -1.67 35.63
CA MET A 128 -10.29 -0.24 35.94
C MET A 128 -9.16 0.44 35.17
N ILE A 129 -8.00 -0.19 35.11
CA ILE A 129 -6.79 0.36 34.46
C ILE A 129 -6.36 -0.58 33.34
N TYR A 130 -6.00 -0.02 32.17
CA TYR A 130 -5.49 -0.77 31.05
C TYR A 130 -4.22 -0.14 30.52
N LEU A 131 -3.21 -0.98 30.32
CA LEU A 131 -1.98 -0.65 29.64
C LEU A 131 -1.98 -1.38 28.29
N ASP A 132 -1.86 -0.62 27.21
CA ASP A 132 -1.76 -1.10 25.85
C ASP A 132 -0.35 -0.81 25.33
N VAL A 133 0.36 -1.82 24.86
CA VAL A 133 1.68 -1.68 24.23
C VAL A 133 1.65 -2.36 22.86
N THR A 134 2.09 -1.66 21.83
CA THR A 134 2.23 -2.25 20.51
C THR A 134 3.62 -1.96 19.96
N ALA A 135 4.15 -2.92 19.22
CA ALA A 135 5.40 -2.79 18.49
C ALA A 135 5.24 -3.46 17.14
N ARG A 136 5.61 -2.78 16.07
CA ARG A 136 5.66 -3.31 14.71
C ARG A 136 7.01 -2.98 14.09
N ASN A 137 7.66 -3.96 13.53
CA ASN A 137 8.81 -3.76 12.68
C ASN A 137 8.46 -4.18 11.25
N GLU A 138 8.75 -3.32 10.31
CA GLU A 138 8.39 -3.47 8.90
C GLU A 138 9.64 -3.36 8.03
N TRP A 139 9.77 -4.22 7.05
CA TRP A 139 10.78 -4.21 6.00
C TRP A 139 10.08 -3.97 4.67
N ALA A 140 10.40 -2.85 4.02
CA ALA A 140 9.79 -2.44 2.77
C ALA A 140 10.83 -2.42 1.64
N SER A 141 10.49 -3.01 0.49
CA SER A 141 11.37 -3.04 -0.69
C SER A 141 11.74 -1.65 -1.20
N GLN A 142 10.89 -0.64 -0.96
CA GLN A 142 11.16 0.75 -1.31
C GLN A 142 12.38 1.34 -0.58
N LEU A 143 12.79 0.72 0.54
CA LEU A 143 13.96 1.11 1.32
C LEU A 143 15.23 0.31 0.99
N ALA A 144 15.18 -0.59 0.01
CA ALA A 144 16.25 -1.57 -0.27
C ALA A 144 17.62 -0.94 -0.55
N PHE A 145 17.68 0.32 -1.02
CA PHE A 145 18.93 1.04 -1.31
C PHE A 145 19.32 2.06 -0.26
N THR A 146 18.63 2.05 0.89
CA THR A 146 19.00 2.88 2.05
C THR A 146 19.84 2.06 3.03
N GLY A 147 20.60 2.74 3.89
CA GLY A 147 21.32 2.08 4.99
C GLY A 147 20.38 1.49 6.05
N ASP A 148 19.11 1.88 6.05
CA ASP A 148 18.10 1.47 7.02
C ASP A 148 16.80 1.07 6.30
N TYR A 149 16.66 -0.22 6.00
CA TYR A 149 15.54 -0.81 5.26
C TYR A 149 14.38 -1.29 6.15
N LYS A 150 14.38 -0.90 7.43
CA LYS A 150 13.36 -1.24 8.42
C LYS A 150 12.71 0.02 8.98
N ILE A 151 11.43 -0.07 9.30
CA ILE A 151 10.69 0.97 9.99
C ILE A 151 10.09 0.35 11.25
N PHE A 152 10.36 0.97 12.40
CA PHE A 152 9.84 0.51 13.68
C PHE A 152 8.74 1.46 14.16
N TYR A 153 7.61 0.91 14.54
CA TYR A 153 6.41 1.62 15.00
C TYR A 153 6.07 1.21 16.43
N PRO A 154 6.58 1.89 17.45
CA PRO A 154 6.18 1.66 18.82
C PRO A 154 4.91 2.45 19.17
N SER A 155 4.07 1.90 20.05
CA SER A 155 3.05 2.69 20.72
C SER A 155 2.81 2.20 22.15
N VAL A 156 2.43 3.13 23.02
CA VAL A 156 2.02 2.85 24.38
C VAL A 156 0.78 3.68 24.72
N GLY A 157 -0.19 3.05 25.35
CA GLY A 157 -1.43 3.68 25.78
C GLY A 157 -1.76 3.29 27.22
N LEU A 158 -2.24 4.24 27.99
CA LEU A 158 -2.77 4.02 29.33
C LEU A 158 -4.21 4.53 29.38
N SER A 159 -5.12 3.74 29.91
CA SER A 159 -6.49 4.18 30.15
C SER A 159 -6.99 3.77 31.52
N ALA A 160 -7.82 4.63 32.10
CA ALA A 160 -8.42 4.43 33.41
C ALA A 160 -9.93 4.68 33.34
N VAL A 161 -10.71 3.72 33.85
CA VAL A 161 -12.17 3.84 34.00
C VAL A 161 -12.46 4.38 35.40
N ILE A 162 -12.53 5.71 35.50
CA ILE A 162 -12.67 6.41 36.77
C ILE A 162 -13.98 6.05 37.45
N SER A 163 -15.05 5.87 36.68
CA SER A 163 -16.35 5.43 37.21
C SER A 163 -16.36 4.04 37.86
N SER A 164 -15.36 3.20 37.54
CA SER A 164 -15.16 1.91 38.20
C SER A 164 -14.30 1.99 39.46
N MET A 165 -13.62 3.13 39.68
CA MET A 165 -12.76 3.37 40.88
C MET A 165 -13.47 4.15 41.94
N THR A 166 -14.41 5.02 41.55
CA THR A 166 -15.10 5.95 42.45
C THR A 166 -16.56 6.09 42.03
N ASP A 167 -17.46 6.13 43.02
CA ASP A 167 -18.88 6.41 42.76
C ASP A 167 -19.08 7.88 42.36
N LEU A 168 -19.41 8.08 41.07
CA LEU A 168 -19.68 9.41 40.52
C LEU A 168 -21.18 9.67 40.31
N SER A 169 -22.05 8.79 40.81
CA SER A 169 -23.51 8.91 40.66
C SER A 169 -24.04 10.22 41.26
N LYS A 170 -23.47 10.70 42.37
CA LYS A 170 -23.80 12.00 43.01
C LYS A 170 -23.52 13.20 42.11
N ALA A 171 -22.60 13.07 41.16
CA ALA A 171 -22.27 14.09 40.15
C ALA A 171 -23.08 13.91 38.86
N GLY A 172 -23.99 12.94 38.80
CA GLY A 172 -24.79 12.63 37.62
C GLY A 172 -23.97 11.94 36.49
N ILE A 173 -22.76 11.43 36.79
CA ILE A 173 -21.89 10.80 35.83
C ILE A 173 -21.98 9.28 35.98
N SER A 174 -22.55 8.60 35.00
CA SER A 174 -22.69 7.15 34.95
C SER A 174 -21.43 6.43 34.43
N PHE A 175 -20.64 7.09 33.60
CA PHE A 175 -19.41 6.54 33.04
C PHE A 175 -18.40 7.62 32.74
N LEU A 176 -17.17 7.43 33.24
CA LEU A 176 -16.02 8.30 32.96
C LEU A 176 -14.78 7.44 32.71
N LYS A 177 -14.18 7.59 31.53
CA LYS A 177 -12.91 6.96 31.14
C LYS A 177 -11.95 8.03 30.66
N VAL A 178 -10.71 7.98 31.13
CA VAL A 178 -9.60 8.84 30.71
C VAL A 178 -8.59 7.97 29.95
N ARG A 179 -8.01 8.51 28.87
CA ARG A 179 -7.01 7.82 28.05
C ARG A 179 -5.89 8.80 27.69
N ALA A 180 -4.65 8.29 27.73
CA ALA A 180 -3.47 8.94 27.18
C ALA A 180 -2.69 7.91 26.36
N SER A 181 -2.12 8.34 25.23
CA SER A 181 -1.31 7.45 24.38
C SER A 181 -0.23 8.22 23.64
N TYR A 182 0.86 7.52 23.35
CA TYR A 182 1.95 7.96 22.51
C TYR A 182 2.21 6.90 21.44
N ALA A 183 2.46 7.34 20.22
CA ALA A 183 2.80 6.45 19.10
C ALA A 183 3.75 7.15 18.13
N GLU A 184 4.69 6.40 17.59
CA GLU A 184 5.53 6.82 16.47
C GLU A 184 5.04 6.12 15.21
N VAL A 185 4.94 6.89 14.12
CA VAL A 185 4.51 6.39 12.81
C VAL A 185 5.47 6.89 11.74
N GLY A 186 5.66 6.10 10.70
CA GLY A 186 6.46 6.47 9.55
C GLY A 186 5.82 5.92 8.28
N ASN A 187 6.21 6.46 7.13
CA ASN A 187 5.80 5.96 5.83
C ASN A 187 7.04 5.59 5.02
N ALA A 188 6.96 4.52 4.25
CA ALA A 188 7.96 4.25 3.24
C ALA A 188 7.94 5.37 2.18
N PRO A 189 9.09 5.76 1.62
CA PRO A 189 9.17 6.74 0.56
C PRO A 189 8.54 6.19 -0.74
N GLU A 190 8.39 7.07 -1.73
CA GLU A 190 7.97 6.66 -3.07
C GLU A 190 8.97 5.66 -3.68
N ARG A 191 8.49 4.86 -4.63
CA ARG A 191 9.30 3.86 -5.32
C ARG A 191 10.47 4.48 -6.03
N TYR A 192 11.62 3.81 -5.97
CA TYR A 192 12.86 4.16 -6.69
C TYR A 192 13.50 5.51 -6.32
N ILE A 193 12.95 6.26 -5.36
CA ILE A 193 13.53 7.53 -4.93
C ILE A 193 14.87 7.33 -4.20
N THR A 194 15.06 6.17 -3.58
CA THR A 194 16.29 5.80 -2.85
C THR A 194 17.39 5.25 -3.76
N GLY A 195 17.06 4.89 -5.01
CA GLY A 195 18.01 4.40 -6.00
C GLY A 195 18.73 5.55 -6.71
N ARG A 196 19.99 5.33 -7.10
CA ARG A 196 20.68 6.22 -8.02
C ARG A 196 20.16 5.99 -9.44
N ASN A 197 19.21 6.82 -9.85
CA ASN A 197 18.65 6.76 -11.20
C ASN A 197 19.32 7.84 -12.06
N TYR A 198 19.88 7.44 -13.19
CA TYR A 198 20.39 8.35 -14.21
C TYR A 198 19.43 8.31 -15.41
N PRO A 199 18.94 9.47 -15.87
CA PRO A 199 18.16 9.51 -17.09
C PRO A 199 19.04 9.11 -18.29
N ILE A 200 18.61 8.10 -19.03
CA ILE A 200 19.27 7.72 -20.29
C ILE A 200 18.47 8.37 -21.41
N ASN A 201 19.05 9.40 -22.03
CA ASN A 201 18.50 9.98 -23.25
C ASN A 201 18.95 9.11 -24.44
N VAL A 202 18.03 8.33 -24.98
CA VAL A 202 18.31 7.53 -26.19
C VAL A 202 18.35 8.49 -27.38
N GLY A 203 19.55 8.74 -27.92
CA GLY A 203 19.76 9.56 -29.09
C GLY A 203 20.45 10.93 -28.88
N GLY A 204 20.89 11.24 -27.67
CA GLY A 204 21.67 12.46 -27.39
C GLY A 204 23.13 12.14 -27.04
N ILE A 205 24.07 12.65 -27.81
CA ILE A 205 25.45 12.82 -27.33
C ILE A 205 25.38 13.96 -26.33
N VAL A 206 25.64 13.67 -25.05
CA VAL A 206 25.82 14.73 -24.05
C VAL A 206 27.17 15.40 -24.35
N SER A 207 27.12 16.62 -24.84
CA SER A 207 28.27 17.51 -24.95
C SER A 207 28.54 18.16 -23.59
#